data_b74ad7e9957361d1a3f113ce110134d5
#
_entry.id   b74ad7e9957361d1a3f113ce110134d5
#
_cell.length_a   1.000
_cell.length_b   1.000
_cell.length_c   1.000
_cell.angle_alpha   90.00
_cell.angle_beta   90.00
_cell.angle_gamma   90.00
#
_symmetry.space_group_name_H-M   'P 1'
#
loop_
_entity.id
_entity.type
_entity.pdbx_description
1 polymer ?
#
loop_
_entity_poly.entity_id
_entity_poly.type
_entity_poly.pdbx_seq_one_letter_code
_entity_poly.pdbx_strand_id
1 'polypeptide(L)'
;MNQRILNLIVAVDLVQCIGRSGPHPIVWKQKEDMRRFRERTTGNVVIMGYNTFQSMGRPLQKRENIVVSKAHKEELLQRGDVIVVESLEEAIGLGATVFPQKELFLIGGGMLYNDAIKKDLVKCYCLTIFETCLPEHSDNSFVELPKFDSSWEKQMMGGANVDEANEFYSVFVDIRSK
;
A
#
# COMPACT_ATOMS: atom_id res chain seq x y z
N MET A 1 -3.97 3.41 25.35
CA MET A 1 -4.69 3.62 24.07
C MET A 1 -4.27 2.51 23.11
N ASN A 2 -5.20 1.65 22.65
CA ASN A 2 -4.86 0.65 21.65
C ASN A 2 -4.46 1.38 20.36
N GLN A 3 -3.16 1.41 20.08
CA GLN A 3 -2.65 1.95 18.83
C GLN A 3 -3.22 1.08 17.70
N ARG A 4 -3.99 1.69 16.79
CA ARG A 4 -4.62 0.96 15.70
C ARG A 4 -3.58 0.37 14.78
N ILE A 5 -3.84 -0.84 14.32
CA ILE A 5 -2.98 -1.56 13.39
C ILE A 5 -3.04 -0.87 12.03
N LEU A 6 -1.90 -0.34 11.57
CA LEU A 6 -1.72 0.07 10.18
C LEU A 6 -1.24 -1.15 9.40
N ASN A 7 -2.04 -1.55 8.41
CA ASN A 7 -1.67 -2.57 7.45
C ASN A 7 -0.94 -1.90 6.27
N LEU A 8 0.24 -2.37 5.91
CA LEU A 8 0.93 -1.97 4.70
C LEU A 8 0.67 -3.05 3.64
N ILE A 9 0.02 -2.71 2.53
CA ILE A 9 -0.26 -3.63 1.43
C ILE A 9 0.56 -3.21 0.20
N VAL A 10 1.41 -4.13 -0.28
CA VAL A 10 2.34 -3.84 -1.37
C VAL A 10 2.71 -5.11 -2.15
N ALA A 11 2.88 -4.94 -3.46
CA ALA A 11 3.47 -5.93 -4.33
C ALA A 11 4.93 -5.53 -4.61
N VAL A 12 5.84 -6.48 -4.49
CA VAL A 12 7.29 -6.29 -4.66
C VAL A 12 7.90 -7.39 -5.49
N ASP A 13 8.96 -7.08 -6.21
CA ASP A 13 9.86 -8.08 -6.78
C ASP A 13 10.91 -8.56 -5.76
N LEU A 14 11.84 -9.42 -6.18
CA LEU A 14 12.87 -10.00 -5.30
C LEU A 14 13.89 -8.98 -4.77
N VAL A 15 13.97 -7.78 -5.37
CA VAL A 15 14.83 -6.68 -4.92
C VAL A 15 14.03 -5.55 -4.27
N GLN A 16 12.77 -5.82 -3.91
CA GLN A 16 11.84 -4.87 -3.26
C GLN A 16 11.46 -3.66 -4.12
N CYS A 17 11.55 -3.79 -5.45
CA CYS A 17 10.99 -2.83 -6.39
C CYS A 17 9.45 -2.94 -6.39
N ILE A 18 8.77 -1.79 -6.31
CA ILE A 18 7.31 -1.69 -6.28
C ILE A 18 6.72 -1.12 -7.59
N GLY A 19 7.55 -1.00 -8.62
CA GLY A 19 7.20 -0.40 -9.90
C GLY A 19 8.00 0.87 -10.18
N ARG A 20 7.40 1.82 -10.87
CA ARG A 20 8.07 3.07 -11.31
C ARG A 20 7.38 4.31 -10.79
N SER A 21 8.15 5.38 -10.68
CA SER A 21 7.58 6.72 -10.49
C SER A 21 6.90 7.19 -11.78
N GLY A 22 5.82 7.97 -11.66
CA GLY A 22 5.13 8.55 -12.81
C GLY A 22 3.68 8.09 -12.99
N PRO A 23 3.09 8.33 -14.15
CA PRO A 23 1.65 8.14 -14.38
C PRO A 23 1.21 6.67 -14.44
N HIS A 24 2.14 5.75 -14.71
CA HIS A 24 1.88 4.31 -14.77
C HIS A 24 2.83 3.57 -13.84
N PRO A 25 2.62 3.69 -12.50
CA PRO A 25 3.57 3.16 -11.53
C PRO A 25 3.64 1.64 -11.49
N ILE A 26 2.52 0.93 -11.73
CA ILE A 26 2.49 -0.53 -11.79
C ILE A 26 2.85 -0.96 -13.22
N VAL A 27 3.96 -1.67 -13.35
CA VAL A 27 4.56 -2.03 -14.65
C VAL A 27 4.36 -3.51 -15.01
N TRP A 28 3.57 -4.24 -14.22
CA TRP A 28 3.24 -5.66 -14.43
C TRP A 28 1.75 -5.88 -14.57
N LYS A 29 1.39 -6.98 -15.23
CA LYS A 29 0.02 -7.47 -15.32
C LYS A 29 -0.15 -8.64 -14.35
N GLN A 30 -0.90 -8.43 -13.27
CA GLN A 30 -1.05 -9.41 -12.21
C GLN A 30 -2.47 -9.35 -11.63
N LYS A 31 -3.38 -10.12 -12.24
CA LYS A 31 -4.81 -10.10 -11.92
C LYS A 31 -5.11 -10.59 -10.51
N GLU A 32 -4.41 -11.62 -10.06
CA GLU A 32 -4.60 -12.19 -8.72
C GLU A 32 -4.14 -11.23 -7.62
N ASP A 33 -3.04 -10.51 -7.81
CA ASP A 33 -2.62 -9.44 -6.89
C ASP A 33 -3.69 -8.35 -6.80
N MET A 34 -4.20 -7.89 -7.93
CA MET A 34 -5.26 -6.88 -7.98
C MET A 34 -6.58 -7.38 -7.37
N ARG A 35 -6.89 -8.68 -7.49
CA ARG A 35 -8.04 -9.30 -6.83
C ARG A 35 -7.86 -9.27 -5.32
N ARG A 36 -6.71 -9.75 -4.82
CA ARG A 36 -6.35 -9.74 -3.40
C ARG A 36 -6.37 -8.32 -2.81
N PHE A 37 -5.79 -7.34 -3.51
CA PHE A 37 -5.83 -5.93 -3.10
C PHE A 37 -7.27 -5.44 -2.93
N ARG A 38 -8.15 -5.72 -3.89
CA ARG A 38 -9.57 -5.32 -3.80
C ARG A 38 -10.29 -5.99 -2.63
N GLU A 39 -10.12 -7.29 -2.45
CA GLU A 39 -10.75 -8.06 -1.37
C GLU A 39 -10.33 -7.54 0.01
N ARG A 40 -9.05 -7.25 0.19
CA ARG A 40 -8.51 -6.77 1.47
C ARG A 40 -8.94 -5.34 1.80
N THR A 41 -8.99 -4.47 0.80
CA THR A 41 -9.21 -3.03 1.04
C THR A 41 -10.66 -2.59 0.94
N THR A 42 -11.55 -3.35 0.28
CA THR A 42 -12.97 -2.97 0.13
C THR A 42 -13.67 -2.89 1.49
N GLY A 43 -14.42 -1.81 1.71
CA GLY A 43 -15.11 -1.53 2.98
C GLY A 43 -14.22 -0.84 4.02
N ASN A 44 -12.93 -0.70 3.76
CA ASN A 44 -11.91 -0.20 4.68
C ASN A 44 -11.41 1.21 4.32
N VAL A 45 -10.49 1.73 5.13
CA VAL A 45 -9.79 2.99 4.88
C VAL A 45 -8.52 2.71 4.09
N VAL A 46 -8.30 3.45 3.00
CA VAL A 46 -7.05 3.44 2.24
C VAL A 46 -6.34 4.78 2.42
N ILE A 47 -5.06 4.71 2.76
CA ILE A 47 -4.17 5.87 2.95
C ILE A 47 -3.12 5.84 1.85
N MET A 48 -2.94 6.95 1.15
CA MET A 48 -2.02 7.05 0.02
C MET A 48 -1.40 8.44 -0.10
N GLY A 49 -0.26 8.52 -0.76
CA GLY A 49 0.34 9.79 -1.13
C GLY A 49 -0.31 10.39 -2.39
N TYR A 50 -0.09 11.69 -2.60
CA TYR A 50 -0.64 12.43 -3.75
C TYR A 50 -0.33 11.79 -5.11
N ASN A 51 0.94 11.41 -5.37
CA ASN A 51 1.31 10.81 -6.65
C ASN A 51 0.59 9.48 -6.92
N THR A 52 0.37 8.68 -5.89
CA THR A 52 -0.41 7.44 -5.99
C THR A 52 -1.86 7.75 -6.34
N PHE A 53 -2.46 8.75 -5.68
CA PHE A 53 -3.81 9.20 -5.99
C PHE A 53 -3.92 9.76 -7.41
N GLN A 54 -2.95 10.59 -7.83
CA GLN A 54 -2.92 11.13 -9.20
C GLN A 54 -2.85 10.03 -10.25
N SER A 55 -2.02 9.01 -10.06
CA SER A 55 -1.90 7.89 -11.01
C SER A 55 -3.19 7.09 -11.18
N MET A 56 -4.02 7.03 -10.14
CA MET A 56 -5.36 6.41 -10.21
C MET A 56 -6.41 7.33 -10.83
N GLY A 57 -6.23 8.64 -10.73
CA GLY A 57 -7.11 9.68 -11.26
C GLY A 57 -8.45 9.85 -10.54
N ARG A 58 -8.86 8.92 -9.72
CA ARG A 58 -10.13 8.90 -8.98
C ARG A 58 -10.02 8.12 -7.66
N PRO A 59 -10.89 8.41 -6.68
CA PRO A 59 -10.96 7.63 -5.45
C PRO A 59 -11.33 6.17 -5.71
N LEU A 60 -10.78 5.28 -4.89
CA LEU A 60 -11.15 3.88 -4.90
C LEU A 60 -12.58 3.72 -4.36
N GLN A 61 -13.47 3.15 -5.16
CA GLN A 61 -14.87 2.96 -4.80
C GLN A 61 -15.02 1.97 -3.63
N LYS A 62 -16.05 2.19 -2.80
CA LYS A 62 -16.38 1.39 -1.61
C LYS A 62 -15.24 1.37 -0.57
N ARG A 63 -14.50 2.45 -0.46
CA ARG A 63 -13.41 2.67 0.49
C ARG A 63 -13.40 4.12 0.96
N GLU A 64 -12.94 4.37 2.18
CA GLU A 64 -12.63 5.72 2.61
C GLU A 64 -11.23 6.07 2.11
N ASN A 65 -11.10 7.11 1.32
CA ASN A 65 -9.84 7.51 0.69
C ASN A 65 -9.23 8.68 1.45
N ILE A 66 -8.07 8.47 2.06
CA ILE A 66 -7.29 9.52 2.73
C ILE A 66 -6.02 9.75 1.92
N VAL A 67 -5.83 10.98 1.45
CA VAL A 67 -4.64 11.39 0.70
C VAL A 67 -3.74 12.24 1.60
N VAL A 68 -2.49 11.81 1.74
CA VAL A 68 -1.47 12.55 2.49
C VAL A 68 -0.75 13.49 1.54
N SER A 69 -0.95 14.79 1.72
CA SER A 69 -0.27 15.84 0.95
C SER A 69 -0.32 17.18 1.65
N LYS A 70 0.85 17.83 1.80
CA LYS A 70 0.94 19.24 2.20
C LYS A 70 0.86 20.16 0.98
N ALA A 71 1.63 19.85 -0.05
CA ALA A 71 1.81 20.73 -1.22
C ALA A 71 0.55 20.85 -2.09
N HIS A 72 -0.29 19.83 -2.13
CA HIS A 72 -1.49 19.78 -2.99
C HIS A 72 -2.80 19.76 -2.18
N LYS A 73 -2.75 20.20 -0.93
CA LYS A 73 -3.90 20.17 -0.02
C LYS A 73 -5.08 20.98 -0.56
N GLU A 74 -4.83 22.20 -1.01
CA GLU A 74 -5.89 23.10 -1.51
C GLU A 74 -6.55 22.54 -2.78
N GLU A 75 -5.75 22.04 -3.72
CA GLU A 75 -6.23 21.39 -4.95
C GLU A 75 -7.16 20.21 -4.62
N LEU A 76 -6.72 19.31 -3.71
CA LEU A 76 -7.48 18.14 -3.32
C LEU A 76 -8.75 18.49 -2.55
N LEU A 77 -8.73 19.54 -1.71
CA LEU A 77 -9.92 20.02 -1.00
C LEU A 77 -10.96 20.61 -1.97
N GLN A 78 -10.52 21.27 -3.04
CA GLN A 78 -11.42 21.77 -4.09
C GLN A 78 -12.10 20.64 -4.87
N ARG A 79 -11.44 19.50 -5.05
CA ARG A 79 -12.05 18.30 -5.63
C ARG A 79 -13.20 17.76 -4.78
N GLY A 80 -13.04 17.74 -3.47
CA GLY A 80 -14.06 17.34 -2.50
C GLY A 80 -14.44 15.85 -2.51
N ASP A 81 -13.67 15.01 -3.20
CA ASP A 81 -13.93 13.58 -3.38
C ASP A 81 -13.04 12.66 -2.53
N VAL A 82 -12.11 13.22 -1.75
CA VAL A 82 -11.21 12.52 -0.83
C VAL A 82 -11.03 13.29 0.47
N ILE A 83 -10.60 12.58 1.51
CA ILE A 83 -10.14 13.20 2.76
C ILE A 83 -8.67 13.57 2.59
N VAL A 84 -8.28 14.79 2.96
CA VAL A 84 -6.92 15.30 2.80
C VAL A 84 -6.32 15.60 4.15
N VAL A 85 -5.11 15.11 4.38
CA VAL A 85 -4.31 15.33 5.59
C VAL A 85 -2.86 15.69 5.23
N GLU A 86 -2.12 16.26 6.17
CA GLU A 86 -0.75 16.71 5.92
C GLU A 86 0.33 15.70 6.34
N SER A 87 -0.04 14.72 7.17
CA SER A 87 0.91 13.70 7.65
C SER A 87 0.28 12.32 7.74
N LEU A 88 1.12 11.29 7.77
CA LEU A 88 0.69 9.91 7.94
C LEU A 88 0.09 9.69 9.33
N GLU A 89 0.65 10.32 10.35
CA GLU A 89 0.16 10.25 11.73
C GLU A 89 -1.25 10.85 11.84
N GLU A 90 -1.50 11.96 11.15
CA GLU A 90 -2.83 12.55 11.06
C GLU A 90 -3.82 11.61 10.36
N ALA A 91 -3.39 10.96 9.25
CA ALA A 91 -4.21 9.97 8.53
C ALA A 91 -4.61 8.79 9.44
N ILE A 92 -3.65 8.25 10.20
CA ILE A 92 -3.89 7.15 11.13
C ILE A 92 -4.84 7.58 12.26
N GLY A 93 -4.58 8.74 12.86
CA GLY A 93 -5.41 9.30 13.95
C GLY A 93 -6.85 9.55 13.50
N LEU A 94 -7.03 10.16 12.33
CA LEU A 94 -8.34 10.41 11.72
C LEU A 94 -9.06 9.10 11.40
N GLY A 95 -8.38 8.16 10.75
CA GLY A 95 -8.94 6.86 10.41
C GLY A 95 -9.37 6.07 11.65
N ALA A 96 -8.59 6.13 12.73
CA ALA A 96 -8.92 5.49 14.01
C ALA A 96 -10.13 6.12 14.69
N THR A 97 -10.33 7.43 14.57
CA THR A 97 -11.36 8.19 15.27
C THR A 97 -12.68 8.22 14.48
N VAL A 98 -12.61 8.49 13.18
CA VAL A 98 -13.80 8.66 12.34
C VAL A 98 -14.34 7.31 11.84
N PHE A 99 -13.46 6.34 11.62
CA PHE A 99 -13.83 5.02 11.08
C PHE A 99 -13.42 3.87 12.03
N PRO A 100 -13.90 3.85 13.28
CA PRO A 100 -13.42 2.94 14.32
C PRO A 100 -13.64 1.45 14.03
N GLN A 101 -14.50 1.08 13.09
CA GLN A 101 -14.79 -0.31 12.71
C GLN A 101 -14.05 -0.75 11.44
N LYS A 102 -13.32 0.16 10.76
CA LYS A 102 -12.62 -0.14 9.51
C LYS A 102 -11.13 -0.36 9.75
N GLU A 103 -10.52 -1.25 8.99
CA GLU A 103 -9.07 -1.42 8.97
C GLU A 103 -8.41 -0.28 8.19
N LEU A 104 -7.16 0.03 8.54
CA LEU A 104 -6.36 1.05 7.86
C LEU A 104 -5.33 0.36 6.96
N PHE A 105 -5.35 0.69 5.68
CA PHE A 105 -4.42 0.16 4.67
C PHE A 105 -3.60 1.29 4.05
N LEU A 106 -2.28 1.25 4.26
CA LEU A 106 -1.34 2.08 3.53
C LEU A 106 -1.10 1.42 2.16
N ILE A 107 -1.43 2.14 1.07
CA ILE A 107 -1.40 1.62 -0.29
C ILE A 107 -0.38 2.30 -1.21
N GLY A 108 0.47 3.14 -0.66
CA GLY A 108 1.60 3.74 -1.40
C GLY A 108 1.65 5.25 -1.41
N GLY A 109 2.66 5.82 -2.07
CA GLY A 109 3.79 5.19 -2.77
C GLY A 109 5.02 4.99 -1.90
N GLY A 110 6.15 4.70 -2.55
CA GLY A 110 7.38 4.29 -1.90
C GLY A 110 7.83 5.20 -0.76
N MET A 111 7.81 6.52 -0.95
CA MET A 111 8.17 7.46 0.13
C MET A 111 7.30 7.29 1.37
N LEU A 112 5.99 7.11 1.18
CA LEU A 112 5.06 6.99 2.30
C LEU A 112 5.18 5.62 2.99
N TYR A 113 5.47 4.55 2.23
CA TYR A 113 5.80 3.25 2.79
C TYR A 113 7.05 3.32 3.66
N ASN A 114 8.13 3.91 3.14
CA ASN A 114 9.40 4.01 3.85
C ASN A 114 9.31 4.91 5.08
N ASP A 115 8.53 6.00 5.03
CA ASP A 115 8.26 6.83 6.20
C ASP A 115 7.52 6.05 7.30
N ALA A 116 6.48 5.29 6.93
CA ALA A 116 5.74 4.44 7.86
C ALA A 116 6.61 3.37 8.53
N ILE A 117 7.49 2.73 7.74
CA ILE A 117 8.41 1.69 8.23
C ILE A 117 9.45 2.29 9.18
N LYS A 118 10.10 3.39 8.78
CA LYS A 118 11.10 4.09 9.60
C LYS A 118 10.56 4.56 10.95
N LYS A 119 9.27 4.93 10.99
CA LYS A 119 8.58 5.38 12.21
C LYS A 119 7.95 4.24 13.03
N ASP A 120 8.15 2.98 12.65
CA ASP A 120 7.54 1.78 13.29
C ASP A 120 6.00 1.85 13.42
N LEU A 121 5.35 2.46 12.43
CA LEU A 121 3.89 2.62 12.42
C LEU A 121 3.17 1.37 11.88
N VAL A 122 3.86 0.53 11.10
CA VAL A 122 3.30 -0.65 10.43
C VAL A 122 3.34 -1.85 11.38
N LYS A 123 2.19 -2.50 11.60
CA LYS A 123 2.08 -3.70 12.44
C LYS A 123 1.67 -4.95 11.66
N CYS A 124 1.22 -4.78 10.41
CA CYS A 124 0.92 -5.88 9.50
C CYS A 124 1.38 -5.53 8.09
N TYR A 125 2.14 -6.42 7.50
CA TYR A 125 2.61 -6.35 6.09
C TYR A 125 1.84 -7.37 5.27
N CYS A 126 1.04 -6.91 4.31
CA CYS A 126 0.30 -7.74 3.36
C CYS A 126 1.09 -7.75 2.04
N LEU A 127 2.02 -8.69 1.90
CA LEU A 127 2.96 -8.73 0.79
C LEU A 127 2.46 -9.61 -0.35
N THR A 128 2.63 -9.14 -1.58
CA THR A 128 2.71 -9.95 -2.79
C THR A 128 4.16 -9.93 -3.25
N ILE A 129 4.81 -11.08 -3.31
CA ILE A 129 6.21 -11.20 -3.72
C ILE A 129 6.24 -11.89 -5.09
N PHE A 130 6.75 -11.20 -6.10
CA PHE A 130 6.96 -11.75 -7.44
C PHE A 130 8.31 -12.44 -7.54
N GLU A 131 8.33 -13.63 -8.10
CA GLU A 131 9.57 -14.38 -8.35
C GLU A 131 10.29 -13.86 -9.62
N THR A 132 10.62 -12.58 -9.60
CA THR A 132 11.33 -11.87 -10.66
C THR A 132 12.08 -10.68 -10.10
N CYS A 133 12.99 -10.12 -10.91
CA CYS A 133 13.55 -8.78 -10.71
C CYS A 133 13.17 -7.92 -11.91
N LEU A 134 12.52 -6.79 -11.68
CA LEU A 134 12.23 -5.85 -12.75
C LEU A 134 13.53 -5.31 -13.34
N PRO A 135 13.57 -5.05 -14.66
CA PRO A 135 14.71 -4.40 -15.28
C PRO A 135 15.10 -3.09 -14.59
N GLU A 136 16.39 -2.85 -14.43
CA GLU A 136 16.89 -1.58 -13.90
C GLU A 136 16.39 -0.40 -14.73
N HIS A 137 15.86 0.61 -14.05
CA HIS A 137 15.40 1.86 -14.65
C HIS A 137 15.56 2.99 -13.63
N SER A 138 15.91 4.20 -14.11
CA SER A 138 16.12 5.36 -13.24
C SER A 138 14.90 5.73 -12.39
N ASP A 139 13.70 5.38 -12.86
CA ASP A 139 12.44 5.72 -12.22
C ASP A 139 11.90 4.58 -11.33
N ASN A 140 12.65 3.48 -11.16
CA ASN A 140 12.25 2.41 -10.25
C ASN A 140 12.08 2.94 -8.83
N SER A 141 10.99 2.55 -8.21
CA SER A 141 10.64 2.90 -6.84
C SER A 141 10.76 1.65 -5.96
N PHE A 142 11.27 1.82 -4.75
CA PHE A 142 11.55 0.72 -3.84
C PHE A 142 10.90 0.94 -2.48
N VAL A 143 10.61 -0.17 -1.79
CA VAL A 143 10.22 -0.19 -0.38
C VAL A 143 11.32 -0.87 0.43
N GLU A 144 11.72 -0.26 1.53
CA GLU A 144 12.75 -0.80 2.45
C GLU A 144 12.06 -1.66 3.52
N LEU A 145 11.70 -2.90 3.18
CA LEU A 145 11.06 -3.81 4.13
C LEU A 145 12.00 -4.15 5.30
N PRO A 146 11.48 -4.22 6.54
CA PRO A 146 12.30 -4.61 7.69
C PRO A 146 12.72 -6.08 7.59
N LYS A 147 13.74 -6.46 8.37
CA LYS A 147 14.07 -7.86 8.59
C LYS A 147 13.04 -8.47 9.54
N PHE A 148 12.30 -9.44 9.05
CA PHE A 148 11.28 -10.14 9.83
C PHE A 148 11.92 -11.30 10.60
N ASP A 149 12.24 -11.08 11.86
CA ASP A 149 12.80 -12.07 12.79
C ASP A 149 11.71 -12.89 13.54
N SER A 150 12.07 -13.52 14.64
CA SER A 150 11.16 -14.34 15.45
C SER A 150 10.07 -13.55 16.19
N SER A 151 10.15 -12.22 16.23
CA SER A 151 9.09 -11.35 16.78
C SER A 151 7.91 -11.18 15.82
N TRP A 152 8.02 -11.70 14.60
CA TRP A 152 7.00 -11.63 13.58
C TRP A 152 6.36 -12.99 13.32
N GLU A 153 5.04 -12.98 13.17
CA GLU A 153 4.27 -14.13 12.70
C GLU A 153 4.07 -14.02 11.18
N LYS A 154 4.40 -15.10 10.47
CA LYS A 154 4.27 -15.18 9.00
C LYS A 154 3.19 -16.17 8.63
N GLN A 155 2.23 -15.75 7.82
CA GLN A 155 1.16 -16.59 7.31
C GLN A 155 1.14 -16.56 5.78
N MET A 156 1.29 -17.73 5.16
CA MET A 156 1.11 -17.88 3.71
C MET A 156 -0.38 -17.78 3.37
N MET A 157 -0.72 -16.89 2.45
CA MET A 157 -2.09 -16.58 2.05
C MET A 157 -2.44 -17.14 0.67
N GLY A 158 -1.49 -17.80 0.00
CA GLY A 158 -1.64 -18.33 -1.35
C GLY A 158 -0.62 -17.77 -2.32
N GLY A 159 -0.98 -17.77 -3.61
CA GLY A 159 -0.13 -17.28 -4.68
C GLY A 159 -0.84 -17.37 -6.03
N ALA A 160 -0.12 -17.04 -7.10
CA ALA A 160 -0.58 -17.18 -8.47
C ALA A 160 0.54 -17.78 -9.36
N ASN A 161 0.16 -18.68 -10.24
CA ASN A 161 1.02 -19.18 -11.30
C ASN A 161 1.06 -18.22 -12.49
N VAL A 162 2.06 -18.36 -13.33
CA VAL A 162 2.13 -17.65 -14.61
C VAL A 162 1.04 -18.17 -15.55
N ASP A 163 0.25 -17.26 -16.10
CA ASP A 163 -0.80 -17.54 -17.08
C ASP A 163 -1.10 -16.27 -17.93
N GLU A 164 -2.16 -16.26 -18.72
CA GLU A 164 -2.56 -15.10 -19.52
C GLU A 164 -2.95 -13.86 -18.69
N ALA A 165 -3.31 -14.04 -17.42
CA ALA A 165 -3.75 -12.99 -16.50
C ALA A 165 -2.66 -12.57 -15.52
N ASN A 166 -1.65 -13.41 -15.30
CA ASN A 166 -0.58 -13.21 -14.34
C ASN A 166 0.78 -13.40 -15.02
N GLU A 167 1.53 -12.30 -15.15
CA GLU A 167 2.81 -12.25 -15.86
C GLU A 167 3.91 -13.00 -15.10
N PHE A 168 3.84 -12.99 -13.75
CA PHE A 168 4.86 -13.61 -12.89
C PHE A 168 4.24 -14.60 -11.91
N TYR A 169 5.01 -15.62 -11.54
CA TYR A 169 4.71 -16.38 -10.33
C TYR A 169 4.78 -15.47 -9.11
N SER A 170 3.82 -15.59 -8.22
CA SER A 170 3.77 -14.78 -7.01
C SER A 170 3.32 -15.56 -5.78
N VAL A 171 3.80 -15.15 -4.62
CA VAL A 171 3.33 -15.64 -3.32
C VAL A 171 2.71 -14.50 -2.53
N PHE A 172 1.66 -14.83 -1.79
CA PHE A 172 0.96 -13.90 -0.90
C PHE A 172 1.29 -14.24 0.55
N VAL A 173 1.80 -13.27 1.29
CA VAL A 173 2.22 -13.47 2.68
C VAL A 173 1.70 -12.33 3.54
N ASP A 174 1.05 -12.67 4.65
CA ASP A 174 0.78 -11.71 5.73
C ASP A 174 1.84 -11.89 6.83
N ILE A 175 2.45 -10.80 7.26
CA ILE A 175 3.47 -10.77 8.31
C ILE A 175 3.01 -9.77 9.38
N ARG A 176 2.83 -10.23 10.63
CA ARG A 176 2.30 -9.43 11.73
C ARG A 176 3.27 -9.40 12.89
N SER A 177 3.36 -8.27 13.59
CA SER A 177 4.02 -8.21 14.88
C SER A 177 3.24 -9.04 15.90
N LYS A 178 3.96 -9.84 16.68
CA LYS A 178 3.38 -10.62 17.78
C LYS A 178 2.90 -9.75 18.94
#